data_23c8968038957bf9ed456e327c4486b9
#
_entry.id   23c8968038957bf9ed456e327c4486b9
#
_cell.length_a   1.000
_cell.length_b   1.000
_cell.length_c   1.000
_cell.angle_alpha   90.00
_cell.angle_beta   90.00
_cell.angle_gamma   90.00
#
_symmetry.space_group_name_H-M   'P 1'
#
loop_
_entity.id
_entity.type
_entity.pdbx_description
1 polymer ?
#
loop_
_entity_poly.entity_id
_entity_poly.type
_entity_poly.pdbx_seq_one_letter_code
_entity_poly.pdbx_strand_id
1 'polypeptide(L)'
;MLTSSVAVWLLTTTPKNPEELQRDLPSAVDETGQVAQAVTQIVTTVDLVGVFFFAISGAILAVRKGYDIVGSLLLALMVGTGGGVIRDLIVNQDVTAAFRNPWYLILPVLACLAVFFKVFDGERGKHAVMLVDAVGLAVYCVVGTRIALLGGLSPVSAAVLGLVTAVGGGLLRDVVAGEHPAVFGGRGWYAVPALIGAAATSALGQAEWLSIYTMLAVMLAVLALRVVSLR
;
A
#
# COMPACT_ATOMS: atom_id res chain seq x y z
N MET A 1 1.31 7.90 -20.75
CA MET A 1 2.17 7.53 -21.89
C MET A 1 1.44 6.73 -22.96
N LEU A 2 0.61 5.75 -22.64
CA LEU A 2 -0.18 5.00 -23.64
C LEU A 2 -1.18 5.90 -24.42
N THR A 3 -1.74 6.93 -23.78
CA THR A 3 -2.57 7.93 -24.45
C THR A 3 -1.80 8.76 -25.48
N SER A 4 -0.51 9.00 -25.27
CA SER A 4 0.34 9.69 -26.25
C SER A 4 0.71 8.78 -27.42
N SER A 5 0.90 7.47 -27.21
CA SER A 5 1.19 6.52 -28.27
C SER A 5 -0.01 6.30 -29.19
N VAL A 6 -1.22 6.22 -28.64
CA VAL A 6 -2.46 6.16 -29.45
C VAL A 6 -2.70 7.49 -30.18
N ALA A 7 -2.47 8.62 -29.52
CA ALA A 7 -2.57 9.93 -30.16
C ALA A 7 -1.48 10.13 -31.23
N VAL A 8 -0.25 9.69 -31.00
CA VAL A 8 0.84 9.72 -31.99
C VAL A 8 0.53 8.77 -33.15
N TRP A 9 0.00 7.58 -32.87
CA TRP A 9 -0.45 6.64 -33.92
C TRP A 9 -1.57 7.22 -34.78
N LEU A 10 -2.60 7.87 -34.13
CA LEU A 10 -3.68 8.56 -34.85
C LEU A 10 -3.20 9.76 -35.66
N LEU A 11 -2.10 10.39 -35.28
CA LEU A 11 -1.54 11.56 -35.98
C LEU A 11 -0.49 11.16 -37.05
N THR A 12 0.10 9.97 -36.97
CA THR A 12 1.17 9.52 -37.88
C THR A 12 0.69 8.53 -38.92
N THR A 13 -0.39 7.80 -38.67
CA THR A 13 -1.05 6.93 -39.65
C THR A 13 -2.23 7.68 -40.27
N THR A 14 -2.05 8.26 -41.45
CA THR A 14 -3.20 8.63 -42.31
C THR A 14 -3.81 7.33 -42.81
N PRO A 15 -4.97 6.90 -42.28
CA PRO A 15 -5.59 5.67 -42.73
C PRO A 15 -5.99 5.85 -44.21
N LYS A 16 -5.48 4.98 -45.06
CA LYS A 16 -5.81 4.97 -46.47
C LYS A 16 -7.27 4.60 -46.73
N ASN A 17 -7.93 4.01 -45.71
CA ASN A 17 -9.32 3.58 -45.79
C ASN A 17 -9.98 3.62 -44.40
N PRO A 18 -11.21 4.19 -44.27
CA PRO A 18 -11.99 4.19 -43.01
C PRO A 18 -12.24 2.77 -42.43
N GLU A 19 -12.28 1.75 -43.27
CA GLU A 19 -12.49 0.35 -42.86
C GLU A 19 -11.29 -0.25 -42.15
N GLU A 20 -10.03 0.17 -42.45
CA GLU A 20 -8.82 -0.23 -41.74
C GLU A 20 -8.77 0.38 -40.35
N LEU A 21 -9.17 1.65 -40.23
CA LEU A 21 -9.25 2.34 -38.92
C LEU A 21 -10.22 1.62 -37.97
N GLN A 22 -11.32 1.13 -38.50
CA GLN A 22 -12.36 0.47 -37.72
C GLN A 22 -12.00 -0.96 -37.29
N ARG A 23 -11.04 -1.58 -37.99
CA ARG A 23 -10.53 -2.93 -37.71
C ARG A 23 -9.44 -2.92 -36.64
N ASP A 24 -8.58 -1.89 -36.63
CA ASP A 24 -7.40 -1.80 -35.74
C ASP A 24 -7.72 -1.11 -34.40
N LEU A 25 -8.73 -0.21 -34.37
CA LEU A 25 -9.18 0.46 -33.14
C LEU A 25 -9.63 -0.50 -32.03
N PRO A 26 -10.43 -1.56 -32.28
CA PRO A 26 -10.86 -2.48 -31.23
C PRO A 26 -9.72 -3.26 -30.59
N SER A 27 -8.71 -3.69 -31.37
CA SER A 27 -7.57 -4.47 -30.85
C SER A 27 -6.63 -3.60 -29.98
N ALA A 28 -6.35 -2.37 -30.42
CA ALA A 28 -5.52 -1.44 -29.64
C ALA A 28 -6.19 -1.00 -28.33
N VAL A 29 -7.52 -0.84 -28.34
CA VAL A 29 -8.32 -0.54 -27.15
C VAL A 29 -8.34 -1.74 -26.20
N ASP A 30 -8.44 -2.97 -26.70
CA ASP A 30 -8.46 -4.19 -25.91
C ASP A 30 -7.10 -4.45 -25.24
N GLU A 31 -5.98 -4.30 -25.94
CA GLU A 31 -4.64 -4.40 -25.37
C GLU A 31 -4.41 -3.36 -24.26
N THR A 32 -4.83 -2.12 -24.48
CA THR A 32 -4.70 -1.05 -23.47
C THR A 32 -5.55 -1.35 -22.23
N GLY A 33 -6.75 -1.88 -22.42
CA GLY A 33 -7.64 -2.33 -21.34
C GLY A 33 -7.03 -3.48 -20.52
N GLN A 34 -6.47 -4.47 -21.18
CA GLN A 34 -5.82 -5.61 -20.52
C GLN A 34 -4.60 -5.18 -19.69
N VAL A 35 -3.75 -4.30 -20.21
CA VAL A 35 -2.59 -3.76 -19.48
C VAL A 35 -3.05 -2.96 -18.26
N ALA A 36 -4.07 -2.10 -18.39
CA ALA A 36 -4.60 -1.33 -17.27
C ALA A 36 -5.19 -2.25 -16.17
N GLN A 37 -5.91 -3.31 -16.56
CA GLN A 37 -6.42 -4.31 -15.61
C GLN A 37 -5.29 -5.06 -14.91
N ALA A 38 -4.26 -5.49 -15.62
CA ALA A 38 -3.10 -6.18 -15.04
C ALA A 38 -2.37 -5.29 -14.01
N VAL A 39 -2.15 -4.02 -14.33
CA VAL A 39 -1.55 -3.04 -13.41
C VAL A 39 -2.41 -2.88 -12.15
N THR A 40 -3.73 -2.75 -12.31
CA THR A 40 -4.66 -2.63 -11.19
C THR A 40 -4.64 -3.88 -10.30
N GLN A 41 -4.62 -5.07 -10.88
CA GLN A 41 -4.54 -6.33 -10.13
C GLN A 41 -3.23 -6.44 -9.34
N ILE A 42 -2.11 -6.09 -9.95
CA ILE A 42 -0.80 -6.10 -9.28
C ILE A 42 -0.80 -5.13 -8.09
N VAL A 43 -1.24 -3.89 -8.29
CA VAL A 43 -1.31 -2.88 -7.24
C VAL A 43 -2.21 -3.35 -6.10
N THR A 44 -3.40 -3.88 -6.41
CA THR A 44 -4.33 -4.43 -5.41
C THR A 44 -3.74 -5.60 -4.65
N THR A 45 -3.05 -6.52 -5.33
CA THR A 45 -2.42 -7.67 -4.68
C THR A 45 -1.34 -7.24 -3.70
N VAL A 46 -0.49 -6.28 -4.10
CA VAL A 46 0.57 -5.75 -3.22
C VAL A 46 -0.03 -4.95 -2.06
N ASP A 47 -1.12 -4.21 -2.29
CA ASP A 47 -1.86 -3.50 -1.23
C ASP A 47 -2.41 -4.49 -0.18
N LEU A 48 -2.98 -5.62 -0.61
CA LEU A 48 -3.44 -6.70 0.28
C LEU A 48 -2.32 -7.33 1.11
N VAL A 49 -1.11 -7.42 0.57
CA VAL A 49 0.09 -7.82 1.35
C VAL A 49 0.34 -6.82 2.49
N GLY A 50 0.26 -5.53 2.22
CA GLY A 50 0.37 -4.48 3.24
C GLY A 50 -0.71 -4.62 4.34
N VAL A 51 -1.98 -4.81 3.93
CA VAL A 51 -3.10 -5.07 4.85
C VAL A 51 -2.79 -6.25 5.78
N PHE A 52 -2.33 -7.37 5.22
CA PHE A 52 -2.06 -8.59 5.97
C PHE A 52 -0.96 -8.38 7.02
N PHE A 53 0.16 -7.77 6.66
CA PHE A 53 1.25 -7.54 7.60
C PHE A 53 0.87 -6.53 8.69
N PHE A 54 0.18 -5.46 8.36
CA PHE A 54 -0.32 -4.54 9.37
C PHE A 54 -1.37 -5.18 10.28
N ALA A 55 -2.26 -6.00 9.75
CA ALA A 55 -3.23 -6.73 10.54
C ALA A 55 -2.56 -7.70 11.54
N ILE A 56 -1.51 -8.42 11.12
CA ILE A 56 -0.68 -9.25 12.02
C ILE A 56 -0.09 -8.38 13.13
N SER A 57 0.47 -7.21 12.79
CA SER A 57 1.04 -6.28 13.76
C SER A 57 0.01 -5.84 14.81
N GLY A 58 -1.20 -5.49 14.37
CA GLY A 58 -2.32 -5.16 15.24
C GLY A 58 -2.76 -6.33 16.13
N ALA A 59 -2.91 -7.52 15.55
CA ALA A 59 -3.29 -8.73 16.28
C ALA A 59 -2.27 -9.11 17.35
N ILE A 60 -0.97 -9.09 17.05
CA ILE A 60 0.09 -9.41 18.04
C ILE A 60 0.04 -8.42 19.20
N LEU A 61 -0.14 -7.11 18.93
CA LEU A 61 -0.21 -6.12 19.99
C LEU A 61 -1.46 -6.31 20.85
N ALA A 62 -2.63 -6.58 20.23
CA ALA A 62 -3.88 -6.85 20.95
C ALA A 62 -3.78 -8.05 21.91
N VAL A 63 -3.26 -9.19 21.41
CA VAL A 63 -3.03 -10.40 22.22
C VAL A 63 -2.08 -10.10 23.38
N ARG A 64 -0.99 -9.36 23.14
CA ARG A 64 -0.04 -8.95 24.20
C ARG A 64 -0.64 -8.02 25.26
N LYS A 65 -1.65 -7.23 24.87
CA LYS A 65 -2.41 -6.37 25.79
C LYS A 65 -3.50 -7.14 26.55
N GLY A 66 -3.69 -8.42 26.27
CA GLY A 66 -4.73 -9.23 26.89
C GLY A 66 -6.14 -8.94 26.35
N TYR A 67 -6.26 -8.41 25.14
CA TYR A 67 -7.57 -8.21 24.51
C TYR A 67 -8.21 -9.57 24.19
N ASP A 68 -9.52 -9.64 24.28
CA ASP A 68 -10.27 -10.79 23.81
C ASP A 68 -10.23 -10.92 22.29
N ILE A 69 -10.83 -11.97 21.75
CA ILE A 69 -10.83 -12.24 20.31
C ILE A 69 -11.50 -11.12 19.51
N VAL A 70 -12.54 -10.51 20.05
CA VAL A 70 -13.28 -9.41 19.37
C VAL A 70 -12.43 -8.16 19.34
N GLY A 71 -11.83 -7.76 20.46
CA GLY A 71 -10.92 -6.64 20.55
C GLY A 71 -9.67 -6.81 19.67
N SER A 72 -9.12 -8.03 19.64
CA SER A 72 -7.99 -8.38 18.77
C SER A 72 -8.36 -8.28 17.28
N LEU A 73 -9.55 -8.73 16.90
CA LEU A 73 -10.06 -8.64 15.55
C LEU A 73 -10.30 -7.18 15.12
N LEU A 74 -10.93 -6.39 15.98
CA LEU A 74 -11.15 -4.98 15.70
C LEU A 74 -9.85 -4.22 15.52
N LEU A 75 -8.86 -4.45 16.38
CA LEU A 75 -7.55 -3.80 16.25
C LEU A 75 -6.84 -4.26 14.97
N ALA A 76 -6.87 -5.55 14.63
CA ALA A 76 -6.29 -6.07 13.39
C ALA A 76 -6.94 -5.45 12.14
N LEU A 77 -8.27 -5.33 12.12
CA LEU A 77 -9.01 -4.68 11.04
C LEU A 77 -8.62 -3.19 10.91
N MET A 78 -8.66 -2.45 12.02
CA MET A 78 -8.33 -1.02 12.01
C MET A 78 -6.90 -0.76 11.55
N VAL A 79 -5.94 -1.57 12.00
CA VAL A 79 -4.52 -1.41 11.66
C VAL A 79 -4.26 -1.83 10.22
N GLY A 80 -4.84 -2.93 9.78
CA GLY A 80 -4.66 -3.45 8.42
C GLY A 80 -5.25 -2.54 7.35
N THR A 81 -6.45 -2.01 7.57
CA THR A 81 -7.17 -1.23 6.56
C THR A 81 -7.07 0.29 6.75
N GLY A 82 -6.76 0.77 7.96
CA GLY A 82 -6.88 2.18 8.32
C GLY A 82 -6.06 3.12 7.45
N GLY A 83 -4.80 2.80 7.18
CA GLY A 83 -3.96 3.61 6.28
C GLY A 83 -4.52 3.68 4.85
N GLY A 84 -5.01 2.54 4.33
CA GLY A 84 -5.65 2.46 3.02
C GLY A 84 -6.96 3.24 2.95
N VAL A 85 -7.80 3.17 3.99
CA VAL A 85 -9.06 3.93 4.06
C VAL A 85 -8.79 5.43 4.05
N ILE A 86 -7.82 5.92 4.85
CA ILE A 86 -7.43 7.34 4.84
C ILE A 86 -6.98 7.77 3.44
N ARG A 87 -6.14 6.96 2.77
CA ARG A 87 -5.69 7.20 1.40
C ARG A 87 -6.86 7.31 0.42
N ASP A 88 -7.74 6.33 0.43
CA ASP A 88 -8.84 6.23 -0.52
C ASP A 88 -9.83 7.38 -0.37
N LEU A 89 -10.08 7.84 0.87
CA LEU A 89 -10.90 9.03 1.14
C LEU A 89 -10.25 10.31 0.58
N ILE A 90 -8.93 10.46 0.69
CA ILE A 90 -8.22 11.64 0.18
C ILE A 90 -8.16 11.62 -1.35
N VAL A 91 -7.99 10.46 -1.97
CA VAL A 91 -8.02 10.30 -3.43
C VAL A 91 -9.44 10.45 -3.99
N ASN A 92 -10.45 10.61 -3.11
CA ASN A 92 -11.86 10.79 -3.48
C ASN A 92 -12.45 9.59 -4.25
N GLN A 93 -12.19 8.38 -3.75
CA GLN A 93 -12.85 7.19 -4.26
C GLN A 93 -14.27 7.11 -3.67
N ASP A 94 -15.27 6.83 -4.51
CA ASP A 94 -16.68 6.70 -4.09
C ASP A 94 -16.86 5.69 -2.95
N VAL A 95 -16.19 4.55 -3.05
CA VAL A 95 -16.14 3.52 -2.01
C VAL A 95 -14.69 3.07 -1.84
N THR A 96 -14.20 3.07 -0.59
CA THR A 96 -12.83 2.63 -0.30
C THR A 96 -12.62 1.15 -0.64
N ALA A 97 -11.41 0.78 -1.02
CA ALA A 97 -11.05 -0.59 -1.38
C ALA A 97 -11.42 -1.59 -0.28
N ALA A 98 -11.34 -1.17 0.98
CA ALA A 98 -11.67 -1.99 2.15
C ALA A 98 -13.12 -2.50 2.15
N PHE A 99 -14.05 -1.76 1.57
CA PHE A 99 -15.47 -2.14 1.48
C PHE A 99 -15.90 -2.59 0.09
N ARG A 100 -15.07 -2.36 -0.93
CA ARG A 100 -15.32 -2.83 -2.31
C ARG A 100 -14.86 -4.26 -2.53
N ASN A 101 -13.71 -4.65 -1.95
CA ASN A 101 -13.11 -5.96 -2.13
C ASN A 101 -13.06 -6.71 -0.79
N PRO A 102 -13.79 -7.84 -0.63
CA PRO A 102 -13.91 -8.57 0.63
C PRO A 102 -12.57 -9.08 1.19
N TRP A 103 -11.55 -9.24 0.36
CA TRP A 103 -10.23 -9.68 0.81
C TRP A 103 -9.58 -8.72 1.81
N TYR A 104 -9.90 -7.42 1.74
CA TYR A 104 -9.43 -6.44 2.72
C TYR A 104 -9.99 -6.66 4.13
N LEU A 105 -11.12 -7.34 4.25
CA LEU A 105 -11.71 -7.71 5.55
C LEU A 105 -11.35 -9.15 5.93
N ILE A 106 -11.28 -10.07 4.97
CA ILE A 106 -10.97 -11.48 5.20
C ILE A 106 -9.52 -11.66 5.69
N LEU A 107 -8.55 -10.99 5.07
CA LEU A 107 -7.14 -11.14 5.45
C LEU A 107 -6.84 -10.71 6.90
N PRO A 108 -7.35 -9.58 7.42
CA PRO A 108 -7.22 -9.24 8.85
C PRO A 108 -7.86 -10.26 9.79
N VAL A 109 -9.00 -10.85 9.40
CA VAL A 109 -9.63 -11.93 10.19
C VAL A 109 -8.70 -13.14 10.26
N LEU A 110 -8.18 -13.58 9.12
CA LEU A 110 -7.24 -14.71 9.06
C LEU A 110 -5.95 -14.42 9.83
N ALA A 111 -5.41 -13.21 9.70
CA ALA A 111 -4.23 -12.76 10.45
C ALA A 111 -4.49 -12.79 11.96
N CYS A 112 -5.64 -12.27 12.40
CA CYS A 112 -6.04 -12.27 13.81
C CYS A 112 -6.17 -13.70 14.35
N LEU A 113 -6.87 -14.59 13.66
CA LEU A 113 -7.03 -15.97 14.07
C LEU A 113 -5.68 -16.71 14.16
N ALA A 114 -4.82 -16.53 13.17
CA ALA A 114 -3.50 -17.14 13.15
C ALA A 114 -2.61 -16.69 14.34
N VAL A 115 -2.72 -15.42 14.73
CA VAL A 115 -1.96 -14.85 15.85
C VAL A 115 -2.58 -15.23 17.19
N PHE A 116 -3.90 -15.16 17.31
CA PHE A 116 -4.63 -15.38 18.57
C PHE A 116 -4.38 -16.77 19.17
N PHE A 117 -4.27 -17.77 18.32
CA PHE A 117 -3.97 -19.15 18.75
C PHE A 117 -2.46 -19.42 18.93
N LYS A 118 -1.58 -18.49 18.55
CA LYS A 118 -0.15 -18.57 18.83
C LYS A 118 0.21 -17.55 19.90
N VAL A 119 0.60 -18.03 21.06
CA VAL A 119 1.02 -17.15 22.17
C VAL A 119 2.36 -16.50 21.80
N PHE A 120 2.34 -15.19 21.58
CA PHE A 120 3.52 -14.36 21.36
C PHE A 120 3.87 -13.58 22.65
N ASP A 121 4.60 -14.22 23.55
CA ASP A 121 4.96 -13.62 24.84
C ASP A 121 6.23 -12.78 24.84
N GLY A 122 6.25 -11.76 25.70
CA GLY A 122 7.45 -11.01 26.09
C GLY A 122 8.14 -10.24 24.95
N GLU A 123 9.48 -10.24 24.99
CA GLU A 123 10.32 -9.49 24.04
C GLU A 123 10.22 -10.01 22.60
N ARG A 124 9.99 -11.31 22.40
CA ARG A 124 9.77 -11.89 21.05
C ARG A 124 8.56 -11.29 20.37
N GLY A 125 7.46 -11.06 21.11
CA GLY A 125 6.27 -10.41 20.57
C GLY A 125 6.53 -8.94 20.18
N LYS A 126 7.33 -8.18 20.95
CA LYS A 126 7.70 -6.81 20.58
C LYS A 126 8.50 -6.75 19.29
N HIS A 127 9.49 -7.62 19.13
CA HIS A 127 10.28 -7.70 17.90
C HIS A 127 9.41 -8.12 16.69
N ALA A 128 8.50 -9.07 16.89
CA ALA A 128 7.57 -9.49 15.84
C ALA A 128 6.69 -8.33 15.36
N VAL A 129 6.09 -7.54 16.28
CA VAL A 129 5.32 -6.34 15.91
C VAL A 129 6.16 -5.39 15.07
N MET A 130 7.39 -5.09 15.49
CA MET A 130 8.27 -4.16 14.78
C MET A 130 8.66 -4.66 13.39
N LEU A 131 8.91 -5.96 13.22
CA LEU A 131 9.31 -6.53 11.94
C LEU A 131 8.13 -6.59 10.94
N VAL A 132 6.96 -7.07 11.38
CA VAL A 132 5.79 -7.13 10.49
C VAL A 132 5.27 -5.73 10.15
N ASP A 133 5.35 -4.79 11.08
CA ASP A 133 5.07 -3.38 10.85
C ASP A 133 6.03 -2.77 9.81
N ALA A 134 7.33 -3.10 9.87
CA ALA A 134 8.31 -2.64 8.89
C ALA A 134 7.99 -3.10 7.47
N VAL A 135 7.47 -4.34 7.29
CA VAL A 135 7.01 -4.83 5.99
C VAL A 135 5.79 -4.05 5.51
N GLY A 136 4.78 -3.88 6.37
CA GLY A 136 3.58 -3.10 6.05
C GLY A 136 3.91 -1.66 5.65
N LEU A 137 4.79 -1.01 6.41
CA LEU A 137 5.27 0.35 6.14
C LEU A 137 5.98 0.45 4.78
N ALA A 138 6.86 -0.51 4.44
CA ALA A 138 7.59 -0.55 3.18
C ALA A 138 6.64 -0.74 1.98
N VAL A 139 5.62 -1.59 2.12
CA VAL A 139 4.61 -1.81 1.09
C VAL A 139 3.74 -0.55 0.93
N TYR A 140 3.22 -0.01 2.02
CA TYR A 140 2.24 1.07 1.96
C TYR A 140 2.82 2.43 1.54
N CYS A 141 4.10 2.72 1.81
CA CYS A 141 4.71 3.95 1.30
C CYS A 141 4.80 3.93 -0.23
N VAL A 142 5.09 2.78 -0.85
CA VAL A 142 5.19 2.65 -2.30
C VAL A 142 3.80 2.55 -2.95
N VAL A 143 2.94 1.65 -2.47
CA VAL A 143 1.60 1.45 -3.04
C VAL A 143 0.73 2.68 -2.81
N GLY A 144 0.79 3.29 -1.62
CA GLY A 144 0.05 4.51 -1.31
C GLY A 144 0.42 5.66 -2.23
N THR A 145 1.72 5.88 -2.47
CA THR A 145 2.21 6.89 -3.43
C THR A 145 1.75 6.55 -4.85
N ARG A 146 1.84 5.28 -5.27
CA ARG A 146 1.40 4.86 -6.61
C ARG A 146 -0.09 5.10 -6.83
N ILE A 147 -0.94 4.74 -5.87
CA ILE A 147 -2.40 4.96 -5.96
C ILE A 147 -2.70 6.46 -5.98
N ALA A 148 -2.01 7.27 -5.20
CA ALA A 148 -2.16 8.72 -5.20
C ALA A 148 -1.79 9.35 -6.57
N LEU A 149 -0.69 8.90 -7.20
CA LEU A 149 -0.31 9.33 -8.55
C LEU A 149 -1.36 8.92 -9.60
N LEU A 150 -1.88 7.69 -9.52
CA LEU A 150 -2.96 7.20 -10.39
C LEU A 150 -4.26 7.98 -10.18
N GLY A 151 -4.51 8.44 -8.97
CA GLY A 151 -5.64 9.33 -8.61
C GLY A 151 -5.46 10.78 -9.05
N GLY A 152 -4.36 11.12 -9.75
CA GLY A 152 -4.11 12.45 -10.31
C GLY A 152 -3.53 13.47 -9.31
N LEU A 153 -3.08 13.05 -8.13
CA LEU A 153 -2.43 13.95 -7.19
C LEU A 153 -1.06 14.41 -7.73
N SER A 154 -0.67 15.65 -7.34
CA SER A 154 0.68 16.16 -7.64
C SER A 154 1.74 15.23 -7.03
N PRO A 155 2.95 15.18 -7.59
CA PRO A 155 4.01 14.28 -7.11
C PRO A 155 4.35 14.48 -5.63
N VAL A 156 4.36 15.73 -5.17
CA VAL A 156 4.60 16.04 -3.74
C VAL A 156 3.44 15.56 -2.88
N SER A 157 2.20 15.84 -3.29
CA SER A 157 1.00 15.39 -2.57
C SER A 157 0.92 13.86 -2.53
N ALA A 158 1.29 13.18 -3.62
CA ALA A 158 1.32 11.73 -3.69
C ALA A 158 2.36 11.12 -2.74
N ALA A 159 3.55 11.71 -2.64
CA ALA A 159 4.58 11.29 -1.69
C ALA A 159 4.11 11.49 -0.23
N VAL A 160 3.49 12.62 0.08
CA VAL A 160 2.91 12.87 1.42
C VAL A 160 1.80 11.87 1.74
N LEU A 161 0.90 11.60 0.79
CA LEU A 161 -0.18 10.64 1.00
C LEU A 161 0.35 9.20 1.14
N GLY A 162 1.40 8.84 0.41
CA GLY A 162 2.10 7.57 0.58
C GLY A 162 2.72 7.42 1.97
N LEU A 163 3.35 8.49 2.50
CA LEU A 163 3.83 8.53 3.87
C LEU A 163 2.68 8.36 4.88
N VAL A 164 1.60 9.13 4.74
CA VAL A 164 0.42 9.06 5.62
C VAL A 164 -0.20 7.66 5.60
N THR A 165 -0.31 7.05 4.42
CA THR A 165 -0.80 5.67 4.26
C THR A 165 0.07 4.69 5.02
N ALA A 166 1.39 4.82 4.89
CA ALA A 166 2.36 3.91 5.50
C ALA A 166 2.40 3.99 7.02
N VAL A 167 2.33 5.21 7.58
CA VAL A 167 2.38 5.39 9.04
C VAL A 167 1.02 5.27 9.70
N GLY A 168 -0.08 5.43 8.93
CA GLY A 168 -1.45 5.52 9.44
C GLY A 168 -1.90 4.27 10.19
N GLY A 169 -1.62 3.08 9.66
CA GLY A 169 -1.95 1.82 10.33
C GLY A 169 -1.24 1.67 11.67
N GLY A 170 0.08 1.91 11.72
CA GLY A 170 0.87 1.86 12.94
C GLY A 170 0.46 2.93 13.97
N LEU A 171 0.14 4.13 13.51
CA LEU A 171 -0.36 5.21 14.36
C LEU A 171 -1.71 4.84 15.01
N LEU A 172 -2.66 4.34 14.21
CA LEU A 172 -3.95 3.87 14.72
C LEU A 172 -3.78 2.75 15.73
N ARG A 173 -2.89 1.77 15.44
CA ARG A 173 -2.56 0.68 16.36
C ARG A 173 -2.11 1.21 17.71
N ASP A 174 -1.10 2.09 17.71
CA ASP A 174 -0.47 2.56 18.93
C ASP A 174 -1.47 3.41 19.75
N VAL A 175 -2.21 4.31 19.10
CA VAL A 175 -3.22 5.16 19.78
C VAL A 175 -4.33 4.32 20.39
N VAL A 176 -4.91 3.38 19.65
CA VAL A 176 -6.02 2.54 20.14
C VAL A 176 -5.54 1.60 21.25
N ALA A 177 -4.32 1.10 21.16
CA ALA A 177 -3.74 0.25 22.20
C ALA A 177 -3.20 1.04 23.43
N GLY A 178 -3.27 2.37 23.42
CA GLY A 178 -2.75 3.20 24.50
C GLY A 178 -1.22 3.16 24.62
N GLU A 179 -0.53 2.95 23.50
CA GLU A 179 0.94 3.01 23.42
C GLU A 179 1.40 4.38 22.90
N HIS A 180 2.63 4.76 23.22
CA HIS A 180 3.22 5.96 22.63
C HIS A 180 3.49 5.71 21.13
N PRO A 181 2.88 6.51 20.21
CA PRO A 181 3.02 6.23 18.78
C PRO A 181 4.47 6.33 18.32
N ALA A 182 4.95 5.28 17.67
CA ALA A 182 6.33 5.15 17.19
C ALA A 182 6.73 6.27 16.21
N VAL A 183 5.76 6.89 15.53
CA VAL A 183 5.99 7.98 14.59
C VAL A 183 6.48 9.27 15.26
N PHE A 184 6.10 9.53 16.52
CA PHE A 184 6.45 10.76 17.25
C PHE A 184 7.70 10.63 18.14
N GLY A 185 8.37 9.54 18.07
CA GLY A 185 9.56 9.30 18.85
C GLY A 185 9.56 7.91 19.44
N GLY A 186 10.68 7.32 19.52
CA GLY A 186 10.81 5.96 19.97
C GLY A 186 12.15 5.38 19.56
N ARG A 187 12.19 4.08 19.35
CA ARG A 187 13.38 3.36 18.95
C ARG A 187 13.54 3.42 17.43
N GLY A 188 14.51 4.21 16.97
CA GLY A 188 14.89 4.29 15.56
C GLY A 188 14.04 5.20 14.69
N TRP A 189 14.39 5.26 13.42
CA TRP A 189 13.71 6.10 12.42
C TRP A 189 12.46 5.38 11.90
N TYR A 190 11.28 5.80 12.35
CA TYR A 190 10.02 5.18 11.90
C TYR A 190 9.51 5.77 10.58
N ALA A 191 9.27 7.08 10.56
CA ALA A 191 8.69 7.77 9.40
C ALA A 191 9.72 8.07 8.30
N VAL A 192 11.02 8.21 8.64
CA VAL A 192 12.06 8.60 7.70
C VAL A 192 12.23 7.60 6.55
N PRO A 193 12.33 6.27 6.77
CA PRO A 193 12.36 5.31 5.68
C PRO A 193 11.13 5.36 4.79
N ALA A 194 9.93 5.54 5.36
CA ALA A 194 8.69 5.66 4.61
C ALA A 194 8.66 6.93 3.75
N LEU A 195 9.15 8.06 4.28
CA LEU A 195 9.26 9.32 3.54
C LEU A 195 10.22 9.18 2.36
N ILE A 196 11.40 8.58 2.58
CA ILE A 196 12.37 8.32 1.50
C ILE A 196 11.75 7.42 0.42
N GLY A 197 11.08 6.34 0.81
CA GLY A 197 10.42 5.43 -0.11
C GLY A 197 9.30 6.08 -0.91
N ALA A 198 8.45 6.87 -0.26
CA ALA A 198 7.38 7.61 -0.90
C ALA A 198 7.92 8.66 -1.89
N ALA A 199 8.95 9.42 -1.48
CA ALA A 199 9.61 10.41 -2.36
C ALA A 199 10.29 9.74 -3.56
N ALA A 200 11.01 8.63 -3.35
CA ALA A 200 11.63 7.86 -4.43
C ALA A 200 10.58 7.31 -5.40
N THR A 201 9.47 6.74 -4.90
CA THR A 201 8.37 6.24 -5.73
C THR A 201 7.74 7.35 -6.55
N SER A 202 7.54 8.52 -5.96
CA SER A 202 6.98 9.68 -6.65
C SER A 202 7.93 10.19 -7.75
N ALA A 203 9.24 10.28 -7.48
CA ALA A 203 10.25 10.68 -8.45
C ALA A 203 10.34 9.68 -9.62
N LEU A 204 10.34 8.38 -9.34
CA LEU A 204 10.31 7.34 -10.37
C LEU A 204 9.03 7.39 -11.21
N GLY A 205 7.89 7.75 -10.59
CA GLY A 205 6.63 7.96 -11.30
C GLY A 205 6.69 9.12 -12.29
N GLN A 206 7.32 10.24 -11.91
CA GLN A 206 7.53 11.38 -12.80
C GLN A 206 8.50 11.07 -13.95
N ALA A 207 9.56 10.31 -13.66
CA ALA A 207 10.53 9.88 -14.67
C ALA A 207 10.01 8.77 -15.59
N GLU A 208 8.76 8.28 -15.38
CA GLU A 208 8.14 7.18 -16.11
C GLU A 208 8.87 5.82 -15.96
N TRP A 209 9.71 5.71 -14.95
CA TRP A 209 10.49 4.51 -14.62
C TRP A 209 9.82 3.62 -13.56
N LEU A 210 8.56 3.94 -13.19
CA LEU A 210 7.82 3.19 -12.17
C LEU A 210 7.30 1.87 -12.76
N SER A 211 8.04 0.81 -12.55
CA SER A 211 7.71 -0.57 -12.90
C SER A 211 7.54 -1.42 -11.64
N ILE A 212 7.05 -2.65 -11.78
CA ILE A 212 6.98 -3.59 -10.66
C ILE A 212 8.36 -3.85 -10.04
N TYR A 213 9.41 -3.92 -10.85
CA TYR A 213 10.77 -4.15 -10.38
C TYR A 213 11.32 -2.97 -9.56
N THR A 214 11.08 -1.73 -10.01
CA THR A 214 11.50 -0.53 -9.28
C THR A 214 10.68 -0.35 -8.01
N MET A 215 9.37 -0.65 -8.01
CA MET A 215 8.54 -0.67 -6.82
C MET A 215 9.07 -1.68 -5.79
N LEU A 216 9.38 -2.91 -6.20
CA LEU A 216 9.96 -3.93 -5.32
C LEU A 216 11.33 -3.50 -4.79
N ALA A 217 12.18 -2.90 -5.62
CA ALA A 217 13.49 -2.40 -5.18
C ALA A 217 13.34 -1.32 -4.10
N VAL A 218 12.41 -0.36 -4.27
CA VAL A 218 12.14 0.68 -3.27
C VAL A 218 11.58 0.05 -1.98
N MET A 219 10.64 -0.90 -2.07
CA MET A 219 10.10 -1.61 -0.90
C MET A 219 11.22 -2.31 -0.11
N LEU A 220 12.11 -3.03 -0.79
CA LEU A 220 13.24 -3.72 -0.17
C LEU A 220 14.22 -2.73 0.47
N ALA A 221 14.51 -1.61 -0.18
CA ALA A 221 15.36 -0.57 0.38
C ALA A 221 14.77 0.05 1.64
N VAL A 222 13.47 0.37 1.63
CA VAL A 222 12.74 0.90 2.80
C VAL A 222 12.73 -0.12 3.95
N LEU A 223 12.45 -1.39 3.64
CA LEU A 223 12.49 -2.47 4.63
C LEU A 223 13.90 -2.61 5.24
N ALA A 224 14.93 -2.62 4.42
CA ALA A 224 16.32 -2.69 4.89
C ALA A 224 16.68 -1.51 5.79
N LEU A 225 16.36 -0.26 5.37
CA LEU A 225 16.56 0.94 6.17
C LEU A 225 15.82 0.86 7.50
N ARG A 226 14.56 0.37 7.49
CA ARG A 226 13.77 0.22 8.70
C ARG A 226 14.35 -0.82 9.65
N VAL A 227 14.76 -1.99 9.14
CA VAL A 227 15.37 -3.07 9.95
C VAL A 227 16.72 -2.62 10.54
N VAL A 228 17.54 -1.93 9.77
CA VAL A 228 18.82 -1.37 10.27
C VAL A 228 18.56 -0.35 11.38
N SER A 229 17.53 0.49 11.24
CA SER A 229 17.20 1.50 12.25
C SER A 229 16.60 0.91 13.55
N LEU A 230 16.24 -0.38 13.57
CA LEU A 230 15.75 -1.08 14.77
C LEU A 230 16.88 -1.62 15.65
N ARG A 231 18.12 -1.61 15.14
CA ARG A 231 19.33 -2.02 15.90
C ARG A 231 19.87 -0.87 16.73
#